data_4ddbbf970eb938e5b6984333c6a53b33
#
_entry.id   4ddbbf970eb938e5b6984333c6a53b33
#
_cell.length_a   1.000
_cell.length_b   1.000
_cell.length_c   1.000
_cell.angle_alpha   90.00
_cell.angle_beta   90.00
_cell.angle_gamma   90.00
#
_symmetry.space_group_name_H-M   'P 1'
#
loop_
_entity.id
_entity.type
_entity.pdbx_description
1 polymer ?
#
loop_
_entity_poly.entity_id
_entity_poly.type
_entity_poly.pdbx_seq_one_letter_code
_entity_poly.pdbx_strand_id
1 'polypeptide(L)'
;MENLTKIICLLVFGWCIGAYAQGEATGNDWSKMGLKGKVKSVKTSIYFAEAKDNDFVKGTPFSQGIYPPEKIKQYSEMERMGVKAFFIQFLVNIIPSAITFDKNGFITEKWLYNTVSPKKIVYTYDKKNHLIDKTTFVHDFLETKDTLIYNTKGQLEKEVLDLKTKDETIYTYTYNIDGELIQRNFKKVEDLPLFKEIYIYNNKRLVNKELYQFDQLIWRGLYEYGAEGELIKAISQKIDDFIWHSKYTYDQNNQLKEEYLLINESEKNGFLNRFGSDRRLTYHLTFSTNYLCEYKYTDDKQGNWVKMITYEQGVPILYVERKIEYF
;
A
#
# COMPACT_ATOMS: atom_id res chain seq x y z
N MET A 1 -2.43 20.10 12.60
CA MET A 1 -2.50 18.65 12.88
C MET A 1 -3.68 17.96 12.18
N GLU A 2 -4.87 18.52 12.17
CA GLU A 2 -6.07 17.94 11.53
C GLU A 2 -5.92 17.71 10.02
N ASN A 3 -5.28 18.65 9.30
CA ASN A 3 -4.99 18.49 7.85
C ASN A 3 -3.93 17.42 7.57
N LEU A 4 -3.00 17.17 8.49
CA LEU A 4 -1.96 16.16 8.34
C LEU A 4 -2.57 14.75 8.46
N THR A 5 -3.48 14.53 9.38
CA THR A 5 -4.22 13.27 9.56
C THR A 5 -5.07 12.95 8.33
N LYS A 6 -5.66 13.98 7.70
CA LYS A 6 -6.43 13.85 6.44
C LYS A 6 -5.55 13.42 5.26
N ILE A 7 -4.33 13.96 5.17
CA ILE A 7 -3.34 13.57 4.14
C ILE A 7 -2.82 12.16 4.37
N ILE A 8 -2.66 11.72 5.63
CA ILE A 8 -2.24 10.36 5.99
C ILE A 8 -3.26 9.32 5.57
N CYS A 9 -4.54 9.56 5.84
CA CYS A 9 -5.62 8.70 5.36
C CYS A 9 -5.62 8.62 3.82
N LEU A 10 -5.29 9.70 3.12
CA LEU A 10 -5.21 9.80 1.68
C LEU A 10 -4.19 8.84 1.04
N LEU A 11 -2.97 8.78 1.58
CA LEU A 11 -1.91 7.95 1.03
C LEU A 11 -2.17 6.45 1.26
N VAL A 12 -2.80 6.09 2.39
CA VAL A 12 -3.15 4.71 2.71
C VAL A 12 -4.37 4.24 1.91
N PHE A 13 -5.39 5.08 1.74
CA PHE A 13 -6.62 4.72 1.02
C PHE A 13 -6.45 4.79 -0.51
N GLY A 14 -5.70 5.74 -1.06
CA GLY A 14 -5.45 5.83 -2.51
C GLY A 14 -4.75 4.59 -3.05
N TRP A 15 -3.77 4.06 -2.35
CA TRP A 15 -3.08 2.80 -2.70
C TRP A 15 -4.01 1.58 -2.60
N CYS A 16 -4.90 1.55 -1.62
CA CYS A 16 -5.87 0.47 -1.48
C CYS A 16 -6.95 0.51 -2.57
N ILE A 17 -7.42 1.70 -2.98
CA ILE A 17 -8.49 1.84 -3.99
C ILE A 17 -8.00 1.39 -5.36
N GLY A 18 -6.79 1.78 -5.78
CA GLY A 18 -6.22 1.38 -7.07
C GLY A 18 -5.98 -0.14 -7.16
N ALA A 19 -5.56 -0.78 -6.06
CA ALA A 19 -5.36 -2.23 -6.01
C ALA A 19 -6.68 -3.03 -6.00
N TYR A 20 -7.71 -2.53 -5.31
CA TYR A 20 -9.03 -3.19 -5.26
C TYR A 20 -9.83 -3.05 -6.55
N ALA A 21 -9.69 -1.93 -7.27
CA ALA A 21 -10.44 -1.69 -8.48
C ALA A 21 -9.89 -2.40 -9.73
N GLN A 22 -8.63 -2.83 -9.70
CA GLN A 22 -8.01 -3.57 -10.82
C GLN A 22 -8.29 -5.09 -10.80
N GLY A 23 -9.17 -5.58 -9.92
CA GLY A 23 -9.32 -7.00 -9.63
C GLY A 23 -8.09 -7.53 -8.90
N GLU A 24 -8.25 -8.46 -7.96
CA GLU A 24 -7.09 -9.12 -7.34
C GLU A 24 -6.20 -9.66 -8.47
N ALA A 25 -4.95 -9.19 -8.53
CA ALA A 25 -4.00 -9.71 -9.50
C ALA A 25 -3.94 -11.22 -9.31
N THR A 26 -4.52 -11.96 -10.26
CA THR A 26 -4.50 -13.42 -10.24
C THR A 26 -3.05 -13.86 -10.35
N GLY A 27 -2.58 -14.69 -9.45
CA GLY A 27 -1.22 -15.18 -9.46
C GLY A 27 -0.58 -15.24 -8.08
N ASN A 28 0.69 -15.61 -8.06
CA ASN A 28 1.50 -15.62 -6.86
C ASN A 28 2.00 -14.21 -6.49
N ASP A 29 2.66 -14.09 -5.34
CA ASP A 29 3.12 -12.79 -4.85
C ASP A 29 4.23 -12.16 -5.72
N TRP A 30 5.01 -12.94 -6.48
CA TRP A 30 5.93 -12.38 -7.47
C TRP A 30 5.20 -11.51 -8.50
N SER A 31 4.11 -12.04 -9.08
CA SER A 31 3.33 -11.29 -10.08
C SER A 31 2.63 -10.08 -9.48
N LYS A 32 2.06 -10.21 -8.28
CA LYS A 32 1.43 -9.10 -7.55
C LYS A 32 2.42 -7.97 -7.25
N MET A 33 3.69 -8.31 -6.98
CA MET A 33 4.76 -7.35 -6.71
C MET A 33 5.51 -6.88 -7.97
N GLY A 34 5.13 -7.37 -9.16
CA GLY A 34 5.80 -7.06 -10.43
C GLY A 34 7.22 -7.62 -10.51
N LEU A 35 7.56 -8.64 -9.73
CA LEU A 35 8.85 -9.29 -9.74
C LEU A 35 8.97 -10.26 -10.93
N LYS A 36 10.14 -10.25 -11.56
CA LYS A 36 10.47 -11.08 -12.72
C LYS A 36 11.48 -12.16 -12.33
N GLY A 37 11.34 -13.32 -12.92
CA GLY A 37 12.17 -14.49 -12.60
C GLY A 37 11.72 -15.19 -11.32
N LYS A 38 12.44 -16.22 -10.92
CA LYS A 38 12.17 -17.01 -9.71
C LYS A 38 12.90 -16.38 -8.51
N VAL A 39 12.34 -15.33 -7.96
CA VAL A 39 12.93 -14.59 -6.84
C VAL A 39 12.83 -15.40 -5.55
N LYS A 40 13.97 -15.62 -4.89
CA LYS A 40 14.05 -16.28 -3.58
C LYS A 40 13.93 -15.29 -2.43
N SER A 41 14.61 -14.15 -2.53
CA SER A 41 14.54 -13.12 -1.51
C SER A 41 14.80 -11.73 -2.07
N VAL A 42 14.24 -10.71 -1.40
CA VAL A 42 14.53 -9.29 -1.62
C VAL A 42 14.92 -8.69 -0.29
N LYS A 43 16.13 -8.12 -0.19
CA LYS A 43 16.56 -7.29 0.95
C LYS A 43 16.64 -5.85 0.51
N THR A 44 16.02 -4.95 1.25
CA THR A 44 15.96 -3.52 0.95
C THR A 44 16.71 -2.74 2.02
N SER A 45 17.59 -1.86 1.58
CA SER A 45 18.33 -0.93 2.45
C SER A 45 18.04 0.49 1.98
N ILE A 46 17.84 1.40 2.92
CA ILE A 46 17.50 2.79 2.67
C ILE A 46 18.60 3.67 3.26
N TYR A 47 19.04 4.67 2.48
CA TYR A 47 20.07 5.61 2.83
C TYR A 47 19.61 7.03 2.50
N PHE A 48 20.17 8.03 3.16
CA PHE A 48 20.13 9.38 2.63
C PHE A 48 20.96 9.45 1.35
N ALA A 49 20.50 10.19 0.35
CA ALA A 49 21.30 10.42 -0.84
C ALA A 49 22.32 11.53 -0.59
N GLU A 50 23.56 11.35 -1.05
CA GLU A 50 24.63 12.32 -0.97
C GLU A 50 25.18 12.64 -2.35
N ALA A 51 25.43 13.92 -2.64
CA ALA A 51 26.06 14.34 -3.88
C ALA A 51 27.55 14.01 -3.87
N LYS A 52 28.06 13.41 -4.95
CA LYS A 52 29.47 13.12 -5.16
C LYS A 52 29.82 13.18 -6.65
N ASP A 53 30.78 14.05 -7.02
CA ASP A 53 31.38 14.09 -8.38
C ASP A 53 30.35 14.14 -9.52
N ASN A 54 29.33 15.00 -9.44
CA ASN A 54 28.20 15.11 -10.37
C ASN A 54 27.25 13.89 -10.41
N ASP A 55 27.38 12.93 -9.49
CA ASP A 55 26.47 11.81 -9.31
C ASP A 55 25.95 11.78 -7.86
N PHE A 56 25.09 10.82 -7.57
CA PHE A 56 24.53 10.63 -6.24
C PHE A 56 24.84 9.24 -5.74
N VAL A 57 25.41 9.20 -4.53
CA VAL A 57 25.81 7.96 -3.85
C VAL A 57 24.97 7.74 -2.60
N LYS A 58 24.99 6.51 -2.11
CA LYS A 58 24.42 6.21 -0.81
C LYS A 58 25.27 6.85 0.30
N GLY A 59 24.62 7.68 1.09
CA GLY A 59 25.21 8.30 2.28
C GLY A 59 24.92 7.53 3.54
N THR A 60 24.57 8.24 4.60
CA THR A 60 24.26 7.65 5.91
C THR A 60 23.04 6.73 5.82
N PRO A 61 23.10 5.51 6.42
CA PRO A 61 21.95 4.62 6.49
C PRO A 61 20.76 5.31 7.17
N PHE A 62 19.60 5.14 6.60
CA PHE A 62 18.36 5.57 7.24
C PHE A 62 18.05 4.59 8.38
N SER A 63 18.37 4.97 9.61
CA SER A 63 18.01 4.23 10.82
C SER A 63 16.93 4.98 11.59
N GLN A 64 15.80 4.33 11.77
CA GLN A 64 14.68 4.61 12.66
C GLN A 64 14.69 6.00 13.36
N GLY A 65 14.21 7.04 12.68
CA GLY A 65 13.90 8.33 13.33
C GLY A 65 15.09 9.10 13.89
N ILE A 66 16.32 8.59 13.76
CA ILE A 66 17.53 9.30 14.15
C ILE A 66 18.09 9.95 12.89
N TYR A 67 17.67 11.17 12.64
CA TYR A 67 18.32 12.01 11.66
C TYR A 67 19.72 12.40 12.18
N PRO A 68 20.77 12.32 11.36
CA PRO A 68 22.07 12.85 11.76
C PRO A 68 21.94 14.33 12.16
N PRO A 69 22.60 14.78 13.24
CA PRO A 69 22.45 16.15 13.76
C PRO A 69 22.70 17.25 12.72
N GLU A 70 23.62 17.03 11.79
CA GLU A 70 23.89 17.92 10.65
C GLU A 70 22.73 17.98 9.64
N LYS A 71 21.96 16.91 9.51
CA LYS A 71 20.75 16.86 8.70
C LYS A 71 19.55 17.50 9.40
N ILE A 72 19.48 17.45 10.75
CA ILE A 72 18.43 18.12 11.54
C ILE A 72 18.43 19.64 11.29
N LYS A 73 19.57 20.29 11.14
CA LYS A 73 19.64 21.73 10.80
C LYS A 73 19.08 22.01 9.40
N GLN A 74 19.36 21.18 8.44
CA GLN A 74 18.81 21.26 7.09
C GLN A 74 17.31 20.93 7.08
N TYR A 75 16.86 20.06 8.01
CA TYR A 75 15.47 19.66 8.20
C TYR A 75 14.70 20.57 9.16
N SER A 76 15.32 21.38 10.01
CA SER A 76 14.62 22.36 10.87
C SER A 76 14.00 23.50 10.05
N GLU A 77 14.56 23.82 8.88
CA GLU A 77 13.85 24.61 7.87
C GLU A 77 12.72 23.81 7.21
N MET A 78 12.82 22.46 7.18
CA MET A 78 11.80 21.52 6.69
C MET A 78 10.69 21.26 7.75
N GLU A 79 10.94 21.45 9.05
CA GLU A 79 9.91 21.40 10.11
C GLU A 79 8.83 22.46 9.91
N ARG A 80 9.14 23.57 9.26
CA ARG A 80 8.12 24.53 8.78
C ARG A 80 7.15 23.92 7.76
N MET A 81 7.50 22.77 7.19
CA MET A 81 6.68 22.08 6.20
C MET A 81 6.33 20.66 6.63
N GLY A 82 5.91 20.41 7.84
CA GLY A 82 5.51 19.13 8.49
C GLY A 82 5.12 17.89 7.65
N VAL A 83 5.04 18.06 6.34
CA VAL A 83 4.72 17.06 5.34
C VAL A 83 5.94 16.22 4.94
N LYS A 84 7.16 16.80 4.94
CA LYS A 84 8.37 16.15 4.39
C LYS A 84 8.87 14.98 5.23
N ALA A 85 9.10 15.22 6.51
CA ALA A 85 9.55 14.18 7.43
C ALA A 85 8.54 13.02 7.51
N PHE A 86 7.25 13.37 7.43
CA PHE A 86 6.17 12.40 7.42
C PHE A 86 6.16 11.52 6.16
N PHE A 87 6.33 12.10 4.98
CA PHE A 87 6.32 11.35 3.71
C PHE A 87 7.52 10.38 3.63
N ILE A 88 8.72 10.83 4.03
CA ILE A 88 9.91 9.98 4.12
C ILE A 88 9.66 8.85 5.14
N GLN A 89 9.16 9.18 6.32
CA GLN A 89 8.84 8.19 7.36
C GLN A 89 7.77 7.21 6.89
N PHE A 90 6.75 7.68 6.16
CA PHE A 90 5.74 6.83 5.56
C PHE A 90 6.33 5.87 4.53
N LEU A 91 7.11 6.36 3.56
CA LEU A 91 7.78 5.52 2.55
C LEU A 91 8.65 4.45 3.20
N VAL A 92 9.42 4.83 4.23
CA VAL A 92 10.31 3.93 4.95
C VAL A 92 9.53 2.85 5.71
N ASN A 93 8.39 3.20 6.28
CA ASN A 93 7.56 2.26 7.05
C ASN A 93 6.81 1.26 6.16
N ILE A 94 6.49 1.62 4.90
CA ILE A 94 5.78 0.72 3.99
C ILE A 94 6.70 -0.18 3.17
N ILE A 95 7.98 0.19 3.00
CA ILE A 95 8.94 -0.62 2.26
C ILE A 95 9.47 -1.74 3.17
N PRO A 96 9.17 -3.02 2.88
CA PRO A 96 9.70 -4.11 3.66
C PRO A 96 11.23 -4.17 3.58
N SER A 97 11.89 -4.36 4.71
CA SER A 97 13.35 -4.49 4.77
C SER A 97 13.84 -5.82 4.20
N ALA A 98 13.04 -6.89 4.34
CA ALA A 98 13.30 -8.16 3.67
C ALA A 98 12.01 -8.90 3.39
N ILE A 99 11.98 -9.66 2.30
CA ILE A 99 10.90 -10.58 1.92
C ILE A 99 11.55 -11.86 1.43
N THR A 100 11.04 -13.01 1.85
CA THR A 100 11.40 -14.33 1.33
C THR A 100 10.20 -15.00 0.68
N PHE A 101 10.45 -15.80 -0.34
CA PHE A 101 9.43 -16.50 -1.11
C PHE A 101 9.73 -18.01 -1.15
N ASP A 102 8.68 -18.78 -1.33
CA ASP A 102 8.83 -20.18 -1.72
C ASP A 102 9.13 -20.33 -3.24
N LYS A 103 9.34 -21.57 -3.69
CA LYS A 103 9.63 -21.86 -5.11
C LYS A 103 8.45 -21.59 -6.06
N ASN A 104 7.25 -21.44 -5.53
CA ASN A 104 6.02 -21.11 -6.28
C ASN A 104 5.75 -19.60 -6.33
N GLY A 105 6.55 -18.81 -5.59
CA GLY A 105 6.46 -17.35 -5.55
C GLY A 105 5.49 -16.79 -4.52
N PHE A 106 5.14 -17.57 -3.51
CA PHE A 106 4.37 -17.10 -2.36
C PHE A 106 5.28 -16.59 -1.25
N ILE A 107 4.91 -15.48 -0.61
CA ILE A 107 5.69 -14.92 0.50
C ILE A 107 5.63 -15.88 1.68
N THR A 108 6.79 -16.30 2.18
CA THR A 108 6.88 -17.11 3.40
C THR A 108 7.20 -16.25 4.62
N GLU A 109 7.95 -15.17 4.42
CA GLU A 109 8.39 -14.31 5.50
C GLU A 109 8.59 -12.87 5.03
N LYS A 110 8.23 -11.91 5.88
CA LYS A 110 8.42 -10.48 5.65
C LYS A 110 8.97 -9.82 6.92
N TRP A 111 9.99 -8.98 6.74
CA TRP A 111 10.60 -8.23 7.83
C TRP A 111 10.42 -6.73 7.64
N LEU A 112 10.10 -6.04 8.73
CA LEU A 112 9.95 -4.59 8.80
C LEU A 112 10.92 -4.07 9.86
N TYR A 113 12.18 -3.82 9.47
CA TYR A 113 13.22 -3.30 10.37
C TYR A 113 13.19 -1.78 10.54
N ASN A 114 12.51 -1.08 9.63
CA ASN A 114 12.46 0.39 9.62
C ASN A 114 11.38 0.95 10.54
N THR A 115 10.84 0.15 11.46
CA THR A 115 9.85 0.56 12.47
C THR A 115 10.52 0.69 13.82
N VAL A 116 9.92 1.46 14.74
CA VAL A 116 10.39 1.59 16.14
C VAL A 116 10.54 0.21 16.81
N SER A 117 9.68 -0.72 16.45
CA SER A 117 9.73 -2.11 16.90
C SER A 117 9.83 -3.02 15.68
N PRO A 118 10.99 -3.62 15.41
CA PRO A 118 11.17 -4.56 14.31
C PRO A 118 10.12 -5.67 14.33
N LYS A 119 9.46 -5.86 13.18
CA LYS A 119 8.42 -6.88 13.04
C LYS A 119 8.82 -7.96 12.04
N LYS A 120 8.53 -9.20 12.39
CA LYS A 120 8.61 -10.37 11.51
C LYS A 120 7.20 -10.88 11.27
N ILE A 121 6.83 -11.09 10.02
CA ILE A 121 5.54 -11.66 9.63
C ILE A 121 5.82 -12.96 8.89
N VAL A 122 5.23 -14.05 9.37
CA VAL A 122 5.32 -15.39 8.79
C VAL A 122 3.99 -15.75 8.15
N TYR A 123 4.02 -16.31 6.96
CA TYR A 123 2.86 -16.69 6.16
C TYR A 123 2.84 -18.20 5.97
N THR A 124 1.70 -18.82 6.20
CA THR A 124 1.49 -20.27 6.04
C THR A 124 0.37 -20.52 5.03
N TYR A 125 0.59 -21.45 4.12
CA TYR A 125 -0.35 -21.79 3.05
C TYR A 125 -0.79 -23.25 3.14
N ASP A 126 -2.00 -23.53 2.68
CA ASP A 126 -2.48 -24.89 2.50
C ASP A 126 -1.91 -25.53 1.21
N LYS A 127 -2.27 -26.80 0.95
CA LYS A 127 -1.84 -27.53 -0.26
C LYS A 127 -2.40 -26.94 -1.58
N LYS A 128 -3.41 -26.08 -1.51
CA LYS A 128 -3.99 -25.36 -2.65
C LYS A 128 -3.44 -23.95 -2.81
N ASN A 129 -2.43 -23.59 -1.99
CA ASN A 129 -1.83 -22.26 -1.92
C ASN A 129 -2.78 -21.16 -1.40
N HIS A 130 -3.80 -21.51 -0.63
CA HIS A 130 -4.55 -20.50 0.12
C HIS A 130 -3.74 -20.11 1.37
N LEU A 131 -3.64 -18.83 1.66
CA LEU A 131 -3.04 -18.31 2.89
C LEU A 131 -3.96 -18.70 4.07
N ILE A 132 -3.48 -19.54 4.98
CA ILE A 132 -4.27 -20.02 6.13
C ILE A 132 -3.90 -19.35 7.44
N ASP A 133 -2.62 -18.95 7.60
CA ASP A 133 -2.17 -18.22 8.77
C ASP A 133 -1.21 -17.10 8.38
N LYS A 134 -1.32 -15.98 9.10
CA LYS A 134 -0.35 -14.88 9.07
C LYS A 134 -0.01 -14.52 10.51
N THR A 135 1.23 -14.76 10.91
CA THR A 135 1.69 -14.58 12.30
C THR A 135 2.70 -13.45 12.37
N THR A 136 2.42 -12.46 13.23
CA THR A 136 3.31 -11.31 13.44
C THR A 136 4.04 -11.44 14.77
N PHE A 137 5.35 -11.24 14.73
CA PHE A 137 6.24 -11.19 15.88
C PHE A 137 6.86 -9.80 16.01
N VAL A 138 7.01 -9.33 17.24
CA VAL A 138 7.76 -8.13 17.62
C VAL A 138 8.83 -8.55 18.60
N HIS A 139 10.12 -8.28 18.30
CA HIS A 139 11.25 -8.76 19.09
C HIS A 139 11.15 -10.25 19.46
N ASP A 140 10.78 -11.08 18.46
CA ASP A 140 10.55 -12.54 18.60
C ASP A 140 9.37 -12.96 19.51
N PHE A 141 8.62 -12.00 20.06
CA PHE A 141 7.38 -12.28 20.78
C PHE A 141 6.18 -12.26 19.81
N LEU A 142 5.30 -13.22 19.96
CA LEU A 142 4.05 -13.26 19.19
C LEU A 142 3.21 -12.00 19.51
N GLU A 143 2.91 -11.19 18.52
CA GLU A 143 2.05 -9.99 18.62
C GLU A 143 0.63 -10.31 18.17
N THR A 144 0.47 -10.87 16.98
CA THR A 144 -0.83 -11.24 16.41
C THR A 144 -0.76 -12.53 15.64
N LYS A 145 -1.90 -13.22 15.55
CA LYS A 145 -2.10 -14.33 14.63
C LYS A 145 -3.42 -14.15 13.88
N ASP A 146 -3.36 -14.04 12.55
CA ASP A 146 -4.52 -14.02 11.68
C ASP A 146 -4.73 -15.44 11.14
N THR A 147 -5.89 -16.02 11.37
CA THR A 147 -6.28 -17.35 10.84
C THR A 147 -7.37 -17.18 9.80
N LEU A 148 -7.15 -17.71 8.58
CA LEU A 148 -8.04 -17.60 7.44
C LEU A 148 -8.71 -18.94 7.14
N ILE A 149 -10.02 -18.94 7.03
CA ILE A 149 -10.85 -20.14 6.83
C ILE A 149 -11.60 -20.00 5.50
N TYR A 150 -11.53 -21.02 4.67
CA TYR A 150 -12.12 -21.05 3.33
C TYR A 150 -13.30 -22.01 3.26
N ASN A 151 -14.30 -21.67 2.49
CA ASN A 151 -15.42 -22.55 2.18
C ASN A 151 -15.00 -23.65 1.18
N THR A 152 -15.92 -24.58 0.90
CA THR A 152 -15.67 -25.71 -0.02
C THR A 152 -15.36 -25.28 -1.46
N LYS A 153 -15.75 -24.07 -1.85
CA LYS A 153 -15.46 -23.46 -3.16
C LYS A 153 -14.08 -22.76 -3.20
N GLY A 154 -13.35 -22.72 -2.07
CA GLY A 154 -12.05 -22.04 -1.95
C GLY A 154 -12.16 -20.54 -1.75
N GLN A 155 -13.34 -20.01 -1.41
CA GLN A 155 -13.54 -18.59 -1.11
C GLN A 155 -13.32 -18.36 0.39
N LEU A 156 -12.69 -17.23 0.75
CA LEU A 156 -12.46 -16.84 2.15
C LEU A 156 -13.80 -16.64 2.86
N GLU A 157 -14.12 -17.48 3.84
CA GLU A 157 -15.38 -17.43 4.58
C GLU A 157 -15.26 -16.66 5.89
N LYS A 158 -14.10 -16.83 6.56
CA LYS A 158 -13.85 -16.21 7.86
C LYS A 158 -12.37 -15.89 8.03
N GLU A 159 -12.08 -14.79 8.70
CA GLU A 159 -10.75 -14.43 9.19
C GLU A 159 -10.87 -14.10 10.68
N VAL A 160 -9.96 -14.62 11.48
CA VAL A 160 -9.88 -14.38 12.91
C VAL A 160 -8.53 -13.71 13.17
N LEU A 161 -8.56 -12.45 13.57
CA LEU A 161 -7.39 -11.74 14.07
C LEU A 161 -7.35 -11.89 15.60
N ASP A 162 -6.44 -12.73 16.08
CA ASP A 162 -6.17 -12.92 17.50
C ASP A 162 -5.06 -11.96 17.94
N LEU A 163 -5.45 -10.97 18.73
CA LEU A 163 -4.53 -10.10 19.45
C LEU A 163 -4.31 -10.76 20.83
N LYS A 164 -3.06 -11.00 21.24
CA LYS A 164 -2.72 -11.52 22.58
C LYS A 164 -3.42 -10.82 23.77
N THR A 165 -4.10 -9.72 23.51
CA THR A 165 -4.79 -8.86 24.50
C THR A 165 -6.23 -9.28 24.78
N LYS A 166 -6.67 -10.47 24.46
CA LYS A 166 -8.06 -11.00 24.57
C LYS A 166 -9.07 -10.42 23.56
N ASP A 167 -8.67 -9.51 22.71
CA ASP A 167 -9.54 -8.87 21.75
C ASP A 167 -9.46 -9.57 20.38
N GLU A 168 -10.23 -10.62 20.18
CA GLU A 168 -10.39 -11.20 18.85
C GLU A 168 -11.21 -10.25 17.95
N THR A 169 -10.73 -10.02 16.72
CA THR A 169 -11.54 -9.41 15.67
C THR A 169 -11.90 -10.48 14.65
N ILE A 170 -13.18 -10.66 14.41
CA ILE A 170 -13.69 -11.65 13.47
C ILE A 170 -14.23 -10.95 12.24
N TYR A 171 -13.75 -11.36 11.07
CA TYR A 171 -14.28 -10.99 9.77
C TYR A 171 -15.05 -12.16 9.17
N THR A 172 -16.22 -11.91 8.58
CA THR A 172 -16.99 -12.89 7.82
C THR A 172 -17.31 -12.36 6.43
N TYR A 173 -17.30 -13.24 5.44
CA TYR A 173 -17.42 -12.90 4.03
C TYR A 173 -18.59 -13.63 3.41
N THR A 174 -19.42 -12.95 2.65
CA THR A 174 -20.59 -13.50 1.95
C THR A 174 -20.47 -13.24 0.46
N TYR A 175 -20.75 -14.24 -0.36
CA TYR A 175 -20.63 -14.20 -1.80
C TYR A 175 -21.98 -14.44 -2.47
N ASN A 176 -22.19 -13.87 -3.65
CA ASN A 176 -23.34 -14.19 -4.49
C ASN A 176 -23.13 -15.53 -5.24
N ILE A 177 -24.09 -15.91 -6.06
CA ILE A 177 -24.05 -17.16 -6.84
C ILE A 177 -22.91 -17.17 -7.87
N ASP A 178 -22.52 -16.01 -8.38
CA ASP A 178 -21.43 -15.83 -9.34
C ASP A 178 -20.04 -15.83 -8.68
N GLY A 179 -19.99 -15.88 -7.33
CA GLY A 179 -18.75 -15.90 -6.57
C GLY A 179 -18.19 -14.52 -6.23
N GLU A 180 -18.93 -13.45 -6.48
CA GLU A 180 -18.54 -12.09 -6.13
C GLU A 180 -18.79 -11.82 -4.64
N LEU A 181 -17.85 -11.18 -3.96
CA LEU A 181 -17.98 -10.77 -2.55
C LEU A 181 -19.04 -9.67 -2.45
N ILE A 182 -20.18 -9.95 -1.82
CA ILE A 182 -21.27 -8.98 -1.67
C ILE A 182 -21.33 -8.35 -0.28
N GLN A 183 -20.77 -9.01 0.74
CA GLN A 183 -20.76 -8.48 2.09
C GLN A 183 -19.55 -8.94 2.88
N ARG A 184 -18.96 -8.04 3.67
CA ARG A 184 -18.00 -8.33 4.72
C ARG A 184 -18.46 -7.72 6.02
N ASN A 185 -18.53 -8.52 7.07
CA ASN A 185 -18.80 -8.00 8.41
C ASN A 185 -17.54 -8.12 9.24
N PHE A 186 -17.33 -7.20 10.19
CA PHE A 186 -16.33 -7.40 11.22
C PHE A 186 -16.83 -6.89 12.58
N LYS A 187 -16.48 -7.64 13.59
CA LYS A 187 -16.81 -7.30 14.97
C LYS A 187 -15.62 -7.62 15.88
N LYS A 188 -15.42 -6.79 16.87
CA LYS A 188 -14.58 -7.05 18.03
C LYS A 188 -15.39 -7.86 19.05
N VAL A 189 -14.80 -8.89 19.69
CA VAL A 189 -15.58 -9.86 20.49
C VAL A 189 -16.24 -9.24 21.73
N GLU A 190 -15.62 -8.20 22.33
CA GLU A 190 -16.13 -7.60 23.57
C GLU A 190 -16.87 -6.28 23.38
N ASP A 191 -16.66 -5.57 22.27
CA ASP A 191 -17.25 -4.26 22.01
C ASP A 191 -18.00 -4.20 20.69
N LEU A 192 -19.25 -3.75 20.71
CA LEU A 192 -19.86 -3.20 19.53
C LEU A 192 -19.09 -1.90 19.19
N PRO A 193 -18.67 -1.70 17.92
CA PRO A 193 -19.59 -1.70 16.80
C PRO A 193 -19.40 -2.88 15.82
N LEU A 194 -20.53 -3.35 15.34
CA LEU A 194 -20.56 -4.16 14.13
C LEU A 194 -20.35 -3.24 12.93
N PHE A 195 -19.29 -3.46 12.20
CA PHE A 195 -19.11 -2.84 10.91
C PHE A 195 -19.53 -3.81 9.80
N LYS A 196 -20.12 -3.26 8.75
CA LYS A 196 -20.59 -4.00 7.59
C LYS A 196 -20.19 -3.28 6.31
N GLU A 197 -19.47 -3.95 5.44
CA GLU A 197 -19.21 -3.49 4.08
C GLU A 197 -20.16 -4.21 3.12
N ILE A 198 -20.77 -3.44 2.21
CA ILE A 198 -21.62 -3.94 1.12
C ILE A 198 -20.92 -3.62 -0.19
N TYR A 199 -20.92 -4.59 -1.10
CA TYR A 199 -20.32 -4.48 -2.43
C TYR A 199 -21.40 -4.69 -3.49
N ILE A 200 -21.54 -3.75 -4.41
CA ILE A 200 -22.56 -3.77 -5.47
C ILE A 200 -21.86 -3.81 -6.82
N TYR A 201 -22.21 -4.80 -7.61
CA TYR A 201 -21.61 -5.05 -8.91
C TYR A 201 -22.60 -4.76 -10.04
N ASN A 202 -22.08 -4.33 -11.18
CA ASN A 202 -22.76 -4.28 -12.44
C ASN A 202 -21.86 -4.92 -13.51
N ASN A 203 -22.36 -5.95 -14.20
CA ASN A 203 -21.58 -6.71 -15.19
C ASN A 203 -20.21 -7.18 -14.64
N LYS A 204 -20.20 -7.77 -13.45
CA LYS A 204 -19.00 -8.25 -12.74
C LYS A 204 -17.97 -7.17 -12.36
N ARG A 205 -18.36 -5.89 -12.45
CA ARG A 205 -17.51 -4.76 -12.04
C ARG A 205 -18.09 -4.13 -10.78
N LEU A 206 -17.28 -3.89 -9.79
CA LEU A 206 -17.67 -3.22 -8.55
C LEU A 206 -18.03 -1.76 -8.86
N VAL A 207 -19.30 -1.40 -8.75
CA VAL A 207 -19.78 -0.02 -9.04
C VAL A 207 -20.04 0.79 -7.79
N ASN A 208 -20.29 0.12 -6.64
CA ASN A 208 -20.47 0.79 -5.37
C ASN A 208 -19.93 -0.09 -4.23
N LYS A 209 -19.33 0.56 -3.23
CA LYS A 209 -18.94 -0.03 -1.95
C LYS A 209 -19.40 0.87 -0.83
N GLU A 210 -20.06 0.32 0.18
CA GLU A 210 -20.59 1.05 1.31
C GLU A 210 -20.07 0.47 2.61
N LEU A 211 -19.74 1.34 3.57
CA LEU A 211 -19.35 0.94 4.92
C LEU A 211 -20.36 1.50 5.91
N TYR A 212 -20.91 0.61 6.71
CA TYR A 212 -21.86 0.90 7.77
C TYR A 212 -21.24 0.64 9.13
N GLN A 213 -21.60 1.49 10.11
CA GLN A 213 -21.37 1.28 11.54
C GLN A 213 -22.71 1.37 12.26
N PHE A 214 -23.12 0.34 12.99
CA PHE A 214 -24.46 0.27 13.63
C PHE A 214 -25.62 0.56 12.64
N ASP A 215 -25.55 0.00 11.45
CA ASP A 215 -26.48 0.22 10.32
C ASP A 215 -26.58 1.67 9.81
N GLN A 216 -25.72 2.58 10.29
CA GLN A 216 -25.56 3.92 9.73
C GLN A 216 -24.48 3.92 8.67
N LEU A 217 -24.79 4.43 7.48
CA LEU A 217 -23.80 4.61 6.42
C LEU A 217 -22.78 5.67 6.85
N ILE A 218 -21.51 5.29 6.94
CA ILE A 218 -20.42 6.19 7.32
C ILE A 218 -19.46 6.50 6.18
N TRP A 219 -19.44 5.65 5.14
CA TRP A 219 -18.60 5.84 3.98
C TRP A 219 -19.19 5.18 2.74
N ARG A 220 -18.98 5.80 1.56
CA ARG A 220 -19.36 5.27 0.24
C ARG A 220 -18.26 5.45 -0.79
N GLY A 221 -18.03 4.43 -1.61
CA GLY A 221 -17.21 4.48 -2.81
C GLY A 221 -18.02 4.20 -4.06
N LEU A 222 -17.87 5.04 -5.10
CA LEU A 222 -18.49 4.88 -6.40
C LEU A 222 -17.40 4.72 -7.45
N TYR A 223 -17.59 3.82 -8.42
CA TYR A 223 -16.60 3.45 -9.41
C TYR A 223 -17.16 3.49 -10.81
N GLU A 224 -16.48 4.15 -11.73
CA GLU A 224 -16.84 4.26 -13.15
C GLU A 224 -15.72 3.63 -13.99
N TYR A 225 -16.12 2.87 -15.01
CA TYR A 225 -15.21 2.12 -15.86
C TYR A 225 -15.34 2.55 -17.31
N GLY A 226 -14.22 2.56 -18.03
CA GLY A 226 -14.14 2.78 -19.46
C GLY A 226 -14.62 1.57 -20.27
N ALA A 227 -14.56 1.71 -21.58
CA ALA A 227 -15.06 0.69 -22.52
C ALA A 227 -14.28 -0.62 -22.43
N GLU A 228 -12.96 -0.55 -22.22
CA GLU A 228 -12.08 -1.71 -22.10
C GLU A 228 -12.11 -2.34 -20.70
N GLY A 229 -12.86 -1.74 -19.77
CA GLY A 229 -13.02 -2.25 -18.40
C GLY A 229 -12.05 -1.68 -17.38
N GLU A 230 -11.26 -0.72 -17.77
CA GLU A 230 -10.36 0.03 -16.91
C GLU A 230 -11.15 0.98 -15.98
N LEU A 231 -10.69 1.14 -14.74
CA LEU A 231 -11.26 2.10 -13.81
C LEU A 231 -10.86 3.52 -14.23
N ILE A 232 -11.81 4.34 -14.67
CA ILE A 232 -11.53 5.73 -15.10
C ILE A 232 -11.80 6.77 -14.03
N LYS A 233 -12.70 6.46 -13.08
CA LYS A 233 -13.03 7.38 -12.01
C LYS A 233 -13.43 6.63 -10.74
N ALA A 234 -13.04 7.16 -9.59
CA ALA A 234 -13.56 6.74 -8.30
C ALA A 234 -13.93 7.98 -7.46
N ILE A 235 -15.07 7.88 -6.76
CA ILE A 235 -15.47 8.86 -5.76
C ILE A 235 -15.49 8.12 -4.43
N SER A 236 -14.83 8.67 -3.42
CA SER A 236 -14.79 8.13 -2.07
C SER A 236 -15.27 9.21 -1.11
N GLN A 237 -16.40 8.96 -0.48
CA GLN A 237 -17.08 9.92 0.38
C GLN A 237 -17.18 9.39 1.80
N LYS A 238 -16.63 10.11 2.76
CA LYS A 238 -17.01 9.97 4.15
C LYS A 238 -18.24 10.83 4.40
N ILE A 239 -19.30 10.24 4.91
CA ILE A 239 -20.57 10.95 5.12
C ILE A 239 -20.36 12.11 6.10
N ASP A 240 -20.90 13.27 5.75
CA ASP A 240 -20.82 14.53 6.52
C ASP A 240 -19.40 15.10 6.74
N ASP A 241 -18.41 14.66 5.96
CA ASP A 241 -17.02 15.14 6.13
C ASP A 241 -16.40 15.58 4.77
N PHE A 242 -15.77 14.67 4.04
CA PHE A 242 -15.02 15.00 2.83
C PHE A 242 -15.29 14.00 1.71
N ILE A 243 -15.08 14.47 0.49
CA ILE A 243 -15.20 13.68 -0.73
C ILE A 243 -13.87 13.68 -1.46
N TRP A 244 -13.41 12.49 -1.85
CA TRP A 244 -12.26 12.31 -2.73
C TRP A 244 -12.74 11.96 -4.13
N HIS A 245 -12.21 12.67 -5.12
CA HIS A 245 -12.45 12.41 -6.53
C HIS A 245 -11.14 11.96 -7.16
N SER A 246 -11.08 10.71 -7.58
CA SER A 246 -9.94 10.16 -8.31
C SER A 246 -10.29 9.99 -9.77
N LYS A 247 -9.37 10.38 -10.65
CA LYS A 247 -9.41 10.12 -12.10
C LYS A 247 -8.17 9.36 -12.50
N TYR A 248 -8.33 8.42 -13.41
CA TYR A 248 -7.27 7.56 -13.88
C TYR A 248 -7.14 7.67 -15.39
N THR A 249 -5.93 7.73 -15.89
CA THR A 249 -5.65 7.65 -17.34
C THR A 249 -4.71 6.49 -17.61
N TYR A 250 -4.84 5.92 -18.81
CA TYR A 250 -4.10 4.73 -19.21
C TYR A 250 -3.32 4.99 -20.50
N ASP A 251 -2.24 4.25 -20.69
CA ASP A 251 -1.50 4.27 -21.95
C ASP A 251 -2.17 3.36 -23.01
N GLN A 252 -1.58 3.30 -24.21
CA GLN A 252 -2.08 2.48 -25.32
C GLN A 252 -2.05 0.96 -25.04
N ASN A 253 -1.36 0.52 -24.00
CA ASN A 253 -1.29 -0.88 -23.56
C ASN A 253 -2.24 -1.15 -22.39
N ASN A 254 -3.16 -0.23 -22.09
CA ASN A 254 -4.07 -0.26 -20.95
C ASN A 254 -3.33 -0.36 -19.60
N GLN A 255 -2.18 0.32 -19.47
CA GLN A 255 -1.45 0.42 -18.22
C GLN A 255 -1.68 1.79 -17.59
N LEU A 256 -1.90 1.82 -16.29
CA LEU A 256 -2.11 3.07 -15.54
C LEU A 256 -0.94 4.04 -15.77
N LYS A 257 -1.26 5.20 -16.33
CA LYS A 257 -0.33 6.27 -16.66
C LYS A 257 -0.36 7.40 -15.63
N GLU A 258 -1.55 7.84 -15.27
CA GLU A 258 -1.72 8.91 -14.29
C GLU A 258 -2.90 8.61 -13.35
N GLU A 259 -2.73 9.00 -12.11
CA GLU A 259 -3.78 9.08 -11.09
C GLU A 259 -3.84 10.54 -10.60
N TYR A 260 -5.00 11.15 -10.73
CA TYR A 260 -5.28 12.51 -10.29
C TYR A 260 -6.35 12.46 -9.20
N LEU A 261 -6.03 12.97 -8.00
CA LEU A 261 -6.94 12.96 -6.87
C LEU A 261 -7.19 14.39 -6.39
N LEU A 262 -8.46 14.72 -6.16
CA LEU A 262 -8.90 15.97 -5.53
C LEU A 262 -9.68 15.69 -4.25
N ILE A 263 -9.57 16.59 -3.28
CA ILE A 263 -10.36 16.60 -2.06
C ILE A 263 -11.40 17.71 -2.18
N ASN A 264 -12.69 17.35 -1.99
CA ASN A 264 -13.82 18.29 -2.10
C ASN A 264 -13.80 19.10 -3.41
N GLU A 265 -13.40 18.46 -4.52
CA GLU A 265 -13.28 19.08 -5.85
C GLU A 265 -12.35 20.30 -5.92
N SER A 266 -11.56 20.53 -4.89
CA SER A 266 -10.64 21.67 -4.83
C SER A 266 -9.34 21.36 -5.55
N GLU A 267 -9.03 22.11 -6.60
CA GLU A 267 -7.76 22.01 -7.31
C GLU A 267 -6.54 22.35 -6.44
N LYS A 268 -6.75 22.96 -5.28
CA LYS A 268 -5.68 23.27 -4.31
C LYS A 268 -5.37 22.10 -3.36
N ASN A 269 -6.26 21.11 -3.26
CA ASN A 269 -6.15 20.02 -2.32
C ASN A 269 -6.21 18.68 -3.06
N GLY A 270 -5.09 18.02 -3.18
CA GLY A 270 -5.01 16.74 -3.87
C GLY A 270 -3.60 16.42 -4.32
N PHE A 271 -3.48 15.44 -5.21
CA PHE A 271 -2.21 15.07 -5.79
C PHE A 271 -2.33 14.52 -7.22
N LEU A 272 -1.20 14.52 -7.91
CA LEU A 272 -1.00 13.85 -9.19
C LEU A 272 0.13 12.85 -9.07
N ASN A 273 -0.15 11.59 -9.39
CA ASN A 273 0.84 10.53 -9.57
C ASN A 273 1.01 10.22 -11.06
N ARG A 274 2.26 9.96 -11.49
CA ARG A 274 2.56 9.42 -12.83
C ARG A 274 3.33 8.13 -12.70
N PHE A 275 3.04 7.22 -13.60
CA PHE A 275 3.63 5.88 -13.63
C PHE A 275 4.39 5.67 -14.94
N GLY A 276 5.51 4.97 -14.88
CA GLY A 276 6.23 4.50 -16.05
C GLY A 276 5.50 3.31 -16.72
N SER A 277 5.97 2.94 -17.91
CA SER A 277 5.45 1.78 -18.65
C SER A 277 5.61 0.44 -17.92
N ASP A 278 6.40 0.41 -16.87
CA ASP A 278 6.60 -0.71 -15.95
C ASP A 278 5.72 -0.64 -14.69
N ARG A 279 4.74 0.28 -14.65
CA ARG A 279 3.81 0.57 -13.57
C ARG A 279 4.46 1.11 -12.29
N ARG A 280 5.71 1.53 -12.33
CA ARG A 280 6.39 2.15 -11.20
C ARG A 280 6.04 3.63 -11.13
N LEU A 281 5.83 4.12 -9.91
CA LEU A 281 5.63 5.55 -9.65
C LEU A 281 6.91 6.31 -10.05
N THR A 282 6.79 7.25 -10.98
CA THR A 282 7.92 8.07 -11.46
C THR A 282 7.83 9.52 -11.02
N TYR A 283 6.64 9.96 -10.63
CA TYR A 283 6.35 11.35 -10.29
C TYR A 283 5.19 11.44 -9.29
N HIS A 284 5.32 12.29 -8.28
CA HIS A 284 4.27 12.63 -7.32
C HIS A 284 4.29 14.14 -7.06
N LEU A 285 3.15 14.80 -7.21
CA LEU A 285 2.96 16.21 -6.92
C LEU A 285 1.77 16.40 -5.98
N THR A 286 2.00 16.99 -4.80
CA THR A 286 0.94 17.42 -3.88
C THR A 286 0.61 18.89 -4.15
N PHE A 287 -0.66 19.20 -4.44
CA PHE A 287 -1.08 20.54 -4.88
C PHE A 287 -1.02 21.60 -3.77
N SER A 288 -1.48 21.25 -2.55
CA SER A 288 -1.57 22.20 -1.42
C SER A 288 -0.22 22.78 -1.01
N THR A 289 0.86 22.04 -1.21
CA THR A 289 2.22 22.42 -0.81
C THR A 289 3.15 22.62 -1.99
N ASN A 290 2.68 22.35 -3.21
CA ASN A 290 3.51 22.25 -4.41
C ASN A 290 4.72 21.31 -4.20
N TYR A 291 4.50 20.23 -3.41
CA TYR A 291 5.54 19.29 -3.07
C TYR A 291 5.72 18.26 -4.18
N LEU A 292 6.89 18.28 -4.81
CA LEU A 292 7.25 17.44 -5.95
C LEU A 292 8.28 16.39 -5.55
N CYS A 293 7.95 15.13 -5.79
CA CYS A 293 8.89 14.00 -5.77
C CYS A 293 8.99 13.33 -7.14
N GLU A 294 10.22 13.01 -7.54
CA GLU A 294 10.53 12.20 -8.71
C GLU A 294 11.28 10.95 -8.29
N TYR A 295 11.06 9.84 -8.99
CA TYR A 295 11.65 8.55 -8.69
C TYR A 295 12.39 8.03 -9.91
N LYS A 296 13.68 7.70 -9.77
CA LYS A 296 14.49 7.09 -10.83
C LYS A 296 14.91 5.70 -10.40
N TYR A 297 14.74 4.74 -11.30
CA TYR A 297 15.03 3.33 -11.05
C TYR A 297 16.18 2.82 -11.92
N THR A 298 16.92 1.86 -11.39
CA THR A 298 17.91 1.06 -12.12
C THR A 298 17.56 -0.41 -11.91
N ASP A 299 17.53 -1.18 -12.98
CA ASP A 299 17.13 -2.58 -12.98
C ASP A 299 18.33 -3.52 -13.05
N ASP A 300 18.13 -4.75 -12.55
CA ASP A 300 19.02 -5.88 -12.82
C ASP A 300 18.78 -6.49 -14.22
N LYS A 301 19.51 -7.55 -14.53
CA LYS A 301 19.40 -8.24 -15.84
C LYS A 301 18.03 -8.91 -16.07
N GLN A 302 17.29 -9.21 -15.01
CA GLN A 302 15.94 -9.78 -15.05
C GLN A 302 14.85 -8.69 -15.22
N GLY A 303 15.23 -7.42 -15.06
CA GLY A 303 14.33 -6.27 -15.13
C GLY A 303 13.61 -6.01 -13.79
N ASN A 304 14.18 -6.46 -12.68
CA ASN A 304 13.75 -6.07 -11.34
C ASN A 304 14.56 -4.85 -10.89
N TRP A 305 13.91 -3.84 -10.33
CA TRP A 305 14.66 -2.70 -9.87
C TRP A 305 15.50 -3.04 -8.62
N VAL A 306 16.76 -2.63 -8.68
CA VAL A 306 17.74 -2.85 -7.61
C VAL A 306 18.22 -1.55 -6.97
N LYS A 307 17.94 -0.42 -7.60
CA LYS A 307 18.24 0.91 -7.09
C LYS A 307 17.07 1.85 -7.38
N MET A 308 16.73 2.69 -6.41
CA MET A 308 15.79 3.79 -6.58
C MET A 308 16.39 5.05 -5.93
N ILE A 309 16.36 6.17 -6.63
CA ILE A 309 16.68 7.49 -6.06
C ILE A 309 15.40 8.31 -6.06
N THR A 310 15.07 8.88 -4.91
CA THR A 310 13.97 9.84 -4.76
C THR A 310 14.53 11.24 -4.77
N TYR A 311 14.01 12.07 -5.64
CA TYR A 311 14.32 13.49 -5.73
C TYR A 311 13.17 14.31 -5.18
N GLU A 312 13.49 15.33 -4.40
CA GLU A 312 12.55 16.34 -3.94
C GLU A 312 12.93 17.68 -4.55
N GLN A 313 12.02 18.31 -5.32
CA GLN A 313 12.30 19.57 -6.02
C GLN A 313 13.63 19.52 -6.82
N GLY A 314 13.93 18.37 -7.43
CA GLY A 314 15.18 18.14 -8.16
C GLY A 314 16.39 17.79 -7.28
N VAL A 315 16.28 17.83 -5.95
CA VAL A 315 17.36 17.47 -5.03
C VAL A 315 17.19 16.01 -4.57
N PRO A 316 18.18 15.14 -4.71
CA PRO A 316 18.07 13.76 -4.25
C PRO A 316 18.06 13.71 -2.73
N ILE A 317 17.10 12.95 -2.18
CA ILE A 317 16.88 12.84 -0.74
C ILE A 317 17.07 11.43 -0.23
N LEU A 318 16.64 10.41 -0.99
CA LEU A 318 16.77 9.01 -0.59
C LEU A 318 17.42 8.19 -1.70
N TYR A 319 18.23 7.24 -1.25
CA TYR A 319 18.83 6.19 -2.04
C TYR A 319 18.37 4.84 -1.48
N VAL A 320 17.59 4.09 -2.26
CA VAL A 320 17.08 2.78 -1.89
C VAL A 320 17.78 1.72 -2.71
N GLU A 321 18.34 0.72 -2.06
CA GLU A 321 19.03 -0.41 -2.69
C GLU A 321 18.31 -1.71 -2.38
N ARG A 322 18.15 -2.57 -3.40
CA ARG A 322 17.65 -3.94 -3.24
C ARG A 322 18.73 -4.94 -3.61
N LYS A 323 18.91 -5.92 -2.75
CA LYS A 323 19.65 -7.14 -3.08
C LYS A 323 18.63 -8.25 -3.33
N ILE A 324 18.60 -8.77 -4.55
CA ILE A 324 17.68 -9.81 -4.98
C ILE A 324 18.45 -11.11 -5.15
N GLU A 325 17.96 -12.17 -4.54
CA GLU A 325 18.46 -13.53 -4.72
C GLU A 325 17.43 -14.34 -5.50
N TYR A 326 17.90 -15.19 -6.39
CA TYR A 326 17.06 -16.05 -7.23
C TYR A 326 17.26 -17.53 -6.83
N PHE A 327 16.26 -18.38 -7.12
CA PHE A 327 16.36 -19.82 -6.93
C PHE A 327 17.29 -20.48 -7.96
#